data_fc0efbfb4ab218d5c88ccbe5fe2ce454
#
_entry.id   fc0efbfb4ab218d5c88ccbe5fe2ce454
#
_cell.length_a   1.000
_cell.length_b   1.000
_cell.length_c   1.000
_cell.angle_alpha   90.00
_cell.angle_beta   90.00
_cell.angle_gamma   90.00
#
_symmetry.space_group_name_H-M   'P 1'
#
loop_
_entity.id
_entity.type
_entity.pdbx_description
1 polymer ?
#
loop_
_entity_poly.entity_id
_entity_poly.type
_entity_poly.pdbx_seq_one_letter_code
_entity_poly.pdbx_strand_id
1 'polypeptide(L)'
;MQNPLNIKRYGSGANKLVAIHGLGSGSSAWDLVQPHFEEATEFITLDLPGHGDAAMRANLEMNPARLAEIIKEELASHGINDFHLIGNSLGGWIALEMAAKFPETVQSVTGIAPAGLWLVPSKKRIP
;
A
#
# COMPACT_ATOMS: atom_id res chain seq x y z
N MET A 1 8.66 17.78 8.11
CA MET A 1 7.73 16.66 8.37
C MET A 1 8.46 15.35 8.24
N GLN A 2 8.24 14.44 9.17
CA GLN A 2 8.80 13.09 9.07
C GLN A 2 8.07 12.29 8.00
N ASN A 3 8.78 11.37 7.38
CA ASN A 3 8.24 10.53 6.31
C ASN A 3 8.75 9.09 6.47
N PRO A 4 8.34 8.39 7.54
CA PRO A 4 8.90 7.07 7.85
C PRO A 4 8.59 5.99 6.81
N LEU A 5 7.54 6.14 6.02
CA LEU A 5 7.21 5.21 4.95
C LEU A 5 7.68 5.71 3.57
N ASN A 6 8.52 6.74 3.54
CA ASN A 6 9.03 7.28 2.28
C ASN A 6 7.92 7.52 1.26
N ILE A 7 6.85 8.18 1.69
CA ILE A 7 5.72 8.50 0.80
C ILE A 7 6.18 9.47 -0.27
N LYS A 8 5.93 9.11 -1.53
CA LYS A 8 6.25 9.94 -2.69
C LYS A 8 4.97 10.21 -3.47
N ARG A 9 4.85 11.42 -3.98
CA ARG A 9 3.65 11.87 -4.69
C ARG A 9 4.03 12.32 -6.10
N TYR A 10 3.29 11.84 -7.10
CA TYR A 10 3.54 12.12 -8.51
C TYR A 10 2.26 12.61 -9.16
N GLY A 11 2.36 13.67 -9.95
CA GLY A 11 1.22 14.25 -10.63
C GLY A 11 0.39 15.12 -9.70
N SER A 12 -0.79 15.52 -10.18
CA SER A 12 -1.61 16.52 -9.48
C SER A 12 -3.11 16.36 -9.76
N GLY A 13 -3.57 15.17 -10.07
CA GLY A 13 -4.98 14.95 -10.32
C GLY A 13 -5.84 15.06 -9.05
N ALA A 14 -7.12 15.27 -9.24
CA ALA A 14 -8.09 15.34 -8.14
C ALA A 14 -8.25 13.95 -7.48
N ASN A 15 -8.10 12.90 -8.25
CA ASN A 15 -8.16 11.53 -7.73
C ASN A 15 -6.77 11.11 -7.24
N LYS A 16 -6.74 10.36 -6.16
CA LYS A 16 -5.49 9.85 -5.58
C LYS A 16 -5.48 8.34 -5.65
N LEU A 17 -4.36 7.78 -6.12
CA LEU A 17 -4.15 6.34 -6.19
C LEU A 17 -2.90 6.00 -5.37
N VAL A 18 -3.10 5.27 -4.29
CA VAL A 18 -2.01 4.82 -3.41
C VAL A 18 -1.62 3.40 -3.79
N ALA A 19 -0.33 3.19 -4.05
CA ALA A 19 0.21 1.92 -4.50
C ALA A 19 1.04 1.27 -3.39
N ILE A 20 0.72 0.01 -3.06
CA ILE A 20 1.36 -0.74 -1.98
C ILE A 20 2.06 -1.96 -2.58
N HIS A 21 3.39 -2.03 -2.40
CA HIS A 21 4.22 -3.10 -2.95
C HIS A 21 4.13 -4.40 -2.15
N GLY A 22 4.73 -5.46 -2.67
CA GLY A 22 4.78 -6.76 -2.02
C GLY A 22 5.95 -6.93 -1.07
N LEU A 23 5.93 -8.04 -0.32
CA LEU A 23 6.99 -8.40 0.62
C LEU A 23 8.32 -8.56 -0.12
N GLY A 24 9.38 -7.97 0.42
CA GLY A 24 10.72 -8.02 -0.17
C GLY A 24 10.92 -7.06 -1.35
N SER A 25 9.91 -6.24 -1.67
CA SER A 25 9.98 -5.27 -2.76
C SER A 25 10.16 -3.85 -2.20
N GLY A 26 9.64 -2.85 -2.89
CA GLY A 26 9.71 -1.45 -2.51
C GLY A 26 8.92 -0.58 -3.47
N SER A 27 8.88 0.72 -3.23
CA SER A 27 8.15 1.66 -4.07
C SER A 27 8.66 1.67 -5.52
N SER A 28 9.93 1.28 -5.75
CA SER A 28 10.50 1.19 -7.09
C SER A 28 9.77 0.18 -8.00
N ALA A 29 9.00 -0.74 -7.41
CA ALA A 29 8.18 -1.67 -8.19
C ALA A 29 7.19 -0.95 -9.12
N TRP A 30 6.84 0.30 -8.80
CA TRP A 30 5.86 1.08 -9.55
C TRP A 30 6.48 2.05 -10.56
N ASP A 31 7.82 2.08 -10.67
CA ASP A 31 8.52 3.08 -11.50
C ASP A 31 8.10 3.07 -12.97
N LEU A 32 7.85 1.89 -13.54
CA LEU A 32 7.43 1.78 -14.95
C LEU A 32 5.95 2.11 -15.16
N VAL A 33 5.16 2.01 -14.12
CA VAL A 33 3.70 2.22 -14.20
C VAL A 33 3.34 3.66 -13.88
N GLN A 34 4.05 4.25 -12.94
CA GLN A 34 3.75 5.56 -12.38
C GLN A 34 3.57 6.68 -13.43
N PRO A 35 4.43 6.81 -14.46
CA PRO A 35 4.26 7.90 -15.43
C PRO A 35 2.93 7.88 -16.19
N HIS A 36 2.27 6.73 -16.25
CA HIS A 36 1.01 6.60 -16.99
C HIS A 36 -0.18 7.19 -16.23
N PHE A 37 -0.02 7.53 -14.95
CA PHE A 37 -1.09 8.06 -14.11
C PHE A 37 -0.98 9.56 -13.82
N GLU A 38 0.13 10.21 -14.12
CA GLU A 38 0.42 11.59 -13.70
C GLU A 38 -0.58 12.63 -14.20
N GLU A 39 -1.18 12.46 -15.38
CA GLU A 39 -2.06 13.47 -15.97
C GLU A 39 -3.42 13.54 -15.30
N ALA A 40 -4.00 12.41 -14.94
CA ALA A 40 -5.38 12.34 -14.45
C ALA A 40 -5.47 12.07 -12.95
N THR A 41 -4.40 11.57 -12.35
CA THR A 41 -4.42 11.03 -11.00
C THR A 41 -3.11 11.36 -10.30
N GLU A 42 -3.19 11.78 -9.06
CA GLU A 42 -2.00 11.83 -8.21
C GLU A 42 -1.65 10.41 -7.81
N PHE A 43 -0.50 9.92 -8.27
CA PHE A 43 -0.02 8.58 -7.96
C PHE A 43 0.90 8.66 -6.73
N ILE A 44 0.60 7.86 -5.71
CA ILE A 44 1.27 7.93 -4.43
C ILE A 44 1.88 6.56 -4.13
N THR A 45 3.18 6.54 -3.85
CA THR A 45 3.88 5.31 -3.47
C THR A 45 4.40 5.40 -2.05
N LEU A 46 4.70 4.25 -1.47
CA LEU A 46 5.29 4.17 -0.14
C LEU A 46 6.19 2.93 -0.05
N ASP A 47 7.03 2.92 0.96
CA ASP A 47 7.81 1.73 1.32
C ASP A 47 7.28 1.19 2.64
N LEU A 48 6.98 -0.10 2.68
CA LEU A 48 6.60 -0.76 3.93
C LEU A 48 7.79 -0.75 4.91
N PRO A 49 7.55 -0.78 6.23
CA PRO A 49 8.64 -0.83 7.20
C PRO A 49 9.66 -1.92 6.86
N GLY A 50 10.95 -1.57 6.89
CA GLY A 50 12.04 -2.48 6.55
C GLY A 50 12.26 -2.71 5.06
N HIS A 51 11.52 -2.00 4.19
CA HIS A 51 11.64 -2.12 2.73
C HIS A 51 12.06 -0.78 2.14
N GLY A 52 12.73 -0.83 0.99
CA GLY A 52 13.19 0.38 0.31
C GLY A 52 13.95 1.29 1.27
N ASP A 53 13.51 2.55 1.37
CA ASP A 53 14.12 3.55 2.25
C ASP A 53 13.42 3.67 3.60
N ALA A 54 12.43 2.83 3.90
CA ALA A 54 11.74 2.83 5.18
C ALA A 54 12.48 1.95 6.20
N ALA A 55 12.78 2.52 7.37
CA ALA A 55 13.43 1.76 8.42
C ALA A 55 12.47 0.72 9.03
N MET A 56 13.04 -0.41 9.47
CA MET A 56 12.27 -1.38 10.24
C MET A 56 11.97 -0.80 11.63
N ARG A 57 10.74 -0.93 12.07
CA ARG A 57 10.32 -0.51 13.40
C ARG A 57 10.56 -1.62 14.42
N ALA A 58 11.11 -1.24 15.59
CA ALA A 58 11.25 -2.18 16.70
C ALA A 58 9.87 -2.65 17.18
N ASN A 59 9.75 -3.93 17.50
CA ASN A 59 8.53 -4.55 18.06
C ASN A 59 7.29 -4.44 17.16
N LEU A 60 7.49 -4.20 15.86
CA LEU A 60 6.39 -4.16 14.90
C LEU A 60 6.03 -5.58 14.44
N GLU A 61 4.77 -5.95 14.63
CA GLU A 61 4.23 -7.13 13.98
C GLU A 61 3.94 -6.80 12.51
N MET A 62 4.54 -7.59 11.62
CA MET A 62 4.35 -7.42 10.16
C MET A 62 3.10 -8.16 9.69
N ASN A 63 1.95 -7.88 10.32
CA ASN A 63 0.69 -8.42 9.84
C ASN A 63 -0.10 -7.37 9.04
N PRO A 64 -0.91 -7.81 8.07
CA PRO A 64 -1.60 -6.89 7.17
C PRO A 64 -2.55 -5.92 7.89
N ALA A 65 -3.22 -6.36 8.95
CA ALA A 65 -4.14 -5.52 9.68
C ALA A 65 -3.42 -4.35 10.38
N ARG A 66 -2.27 -4.62 11.00
CA ARG A 66 -1.48 -3.58 11.65
C ARG A 66 -0.83 -2.65 10.63
N LEU A 67 -0.32 -3.21 9.54
CA LEU A 67 0.26 -2.41 8.45
C LEU A 67 -0.80 -1.49 7.83
N ALA A 68 -2.03 -1.96 7.69
CA ALA A 68 -3.14 -1.15 7.20
C ALA A 68 -3.37 0.09 8.09
N GLU A 69 -3.34 -0.08 9.41
CA GLU A 69 -3.49 1.03 10.35
C GLU A 69 -2.34 2.03 10.24
N ILE A 70 -1.10 1.52 10.18
CA ILE A 70 0.09 2.36 10.07
C ILE A 70 0.06 3.18 8.79
N ILE A 71 -0.26 2.55 7.67
CA ILE A 71 -0.32 3.23 6.37
C ILE A 71 -1.40 4.31 6.39
N LYS A 72 -2.57 3.99 6.92
CA LYS A 72 -3.67 4.96 6.99
C LYS A 72 -3.26 6.19 7.81
N GLU A 73 -2.62 5.99 8.94
CA GLU A 73 -2.15 7.08 9.79
C GLU A 73 -1.08 7.93 9.10
N GLU A 74 -0.12 7.28 8.43
CA GLU A 74 0.93 8.00 7.73
C GLU A 74 0.39 8.80 6.54
N LEU A 75 -0.53 8.23 5.78
CA LEU A 75 -1.19 8.95 4.68
C LEU A 75 -1.94 10.16 5.22
N ALA A 76 -2.66 10.01 6.33
CA ALA A 76 -3.39 11.12 6.95
C ALA A 76 -2.44 12.24 7.38
N SER A 77 -1.26 11.90 7.90
CA SER A 77 -0.25 12.90 8.30
C SER A 77 0.29 13.71 7.10
N HIS A 78 0.14 13.17 5.89
CA HIS A 78 0.48 13.87 4.64
C HIS A 78 -0.75 14.51 3.99
N GLY A 79 -1.88 14.59 4.69
CA GLY A 79 -3.11 15.18 4.17
C GLY A 79 -3.84 14.30 3.16
N ILE A 80 -3.53 13.01 3.12
CA ILE A 80 -4.12 12.07 2.17
C ILE A 80 -5.17 11.24 2.92
N ASN A 81 -6.44 11.60 2.75
CA ASN A 81 -7.55 11.04 3.54
C ASN A 81 -8.64 10.35 2.73
N ASP A 82 -8.53 10.38 1.40
CA ASP A 82 -9.56 9.85 0.50
C ASP A 82 -8.86 9.41 -0.78
N PHE A 83 -8.86 8.10 -1.06
CA PHE A 83 -8.03 7.57 -2.13
C PHE A 83 -8.49 6.20 -2.62
N HIS A 84 -8.03 5.85 -3.81
CA HIS A 84 -8.09 4.51 -4.37
C HIS A 84 -6.80 3.77 -4.00
N LEU A 85 -6.86 2.45 -3.94
CA LEU A 85 -5.69 1.61 -3.64
C LEU A 85 -5.40 0.65 -4.79
N ILE A 86 -4.12 0.45 -5.06
CA ILE A 86 -3.63 -0.67 -5.86
C ILE A 86 -2.55 -1.37 -5.05
N GLY A 87 -2.64 -2.68 -4.93
CA GLY A 87 -1.69 -3.45 -4.15
C GLY A 87 -1.30 -4.75 -4.83
N ASN A 88 -0.02 -5.10 -4.73
CA ASN A 88 0.53 -6.32 -5.28
C ASN A 88 0.89 -7.30 -4.18
N SER A 89 0.43 -8.53 -4.28
CA SER A 89 0.71 -9.62 -3.34
C SER A 89 0.36 -9.22 -1.90
N LEU A 90 1.33 -9.10 -0.99
CA LEU A 90 1.10 -8.62 0.38
C LEU A 90 0.44 -7.22 0.37
N GLY A 91 0.86 -6.35 -0.52
CA GLY A 91 0.25 -5.02 -0.67
C GLY A 91 -1.23 -5.09 -1.01
N GLY A 92 -1.64 -6.09 -1.79
CA GLY A 92 -3.04 -6.35 -2.08
C GLY A 92 -3.83 -6.78 -0.83
N TRP A 93 -3.24 -7.62 0.00
CA TRP A 93 -3.85 -8.01 1.28
C TRP A 93 -4.03 -6.80 2.19
N ILE A 94 -2.98 -5.99 2.32
CA ILE A 94 -3.04 -4.77 3.12
C ILE A 94 -4.12 -3.83 2.59
N ALA A 95 -4.22 -3.67 1.27
CA ALA A 95 -5.23 -2.82 0.67
C ALA A 95 -6.65 -3.28 1.01
N LEU A 96 -6.89 -4.59 0.99
CA LEU A 96 -8.19 -5.15 1.37
C LEU A 96 -8.49 -4.94 2.86
N GLU A 97 -7.49 -5.08 3.72
CA GLU A 97 -7.63 -4.77 5.15
C GLU A 97 -7.96 -3.30 5.37
N MET A 98 -7.33 -2.40 4.61
CA MET A 98 -7.63 -0.97 4.69
C MET A 98 -9.06 -0.67 4.25
N ALA A 99 -9.53 -1.29 3.18
CA ALA A 99 -10.89 -1.10 2.71
C ALA A 99 -11.92 -1.60 3.74
N ALA A 100 -11.64 -2.72 4.38
CA ALA A 100 -12.52 -3.28 5.40
C ALA A 100 -12.57 -2.42 6.67
N LYS A 101 -11.42 -1.88 7.09
CA LYS A 101 -11.32 -1.07 8.31
C LYS A 101 -11.72 0.38 8.12
N PHE A 102 -11.45 0.93 6.94
CA PHE A 102 -11.64 2.36 6.66
C PHE A 102 -12.47 2.58 5.40
N PRO A 103 -13.72 2.06 5.38
CA PRO A 103 -14.53 2.11 4.15
C PRO A 103 -14.86 3.53 3.68
N GLU A 104 -14.82 4.51 4.58
CA GLU A 104 -15.08 5.92 4.23
C GLU A 104 -13.86 6.59 3.59
N THR A 105 -12.67 6.02 3.78
CA THR A 105 -11.41 6.55 3.26
C THR A 105 -11.03 5.91 1.94
N VAL A 106 -11.27 4.60 1.81
CA VAL A 106 -10.87 3.81 0.63
C VAL A 106 -12.02 3.74 -0.36
N GLN A 107 -11.84 4.36 -1.53
CA GLN A 107 -12.88 4.42 -2.58
C GLN A 107 -12.93 3.15 -3.41
N SER A 108 -11.80 2.52 -3.67
CA SER A 108 -11.73 1.26 -4.42
C SER A 108 -10.41 0.56 -4.16
N VAL A 109 -10.36 -0.73 -4.46
CA VAL A 109 -9.14 -1.54 -4.37
C VAL A 109 -8.94 -2.29 -5.68
N THR A 110 -7.74 -2.20 -6.23
CA THR A 110 -7.28 -3.05 -7.31
C THR A 110 -6.20 -3.98 -6.74
N GLY A 111 -6.49 -5.27 -6.70
CA GLY A 111 -5.54 -6.27 -6.21
C GLY A 111 -4.85 -6.97 -7.37
N ILE A 112 -3.51 -6.96 -7.37
CA ILE A 112 -2.70 -7.72 -8.32
C ILE A 112 -2.17 -8.94 -7.58
N ALA A 113 -2.73 -10.12 -7.88
CA ALA A 113 -2.39 -11.37 -7.20
C ALA A 113 -2.33 -11.20 -5.67
N PRO A 114 -3.39 -10.68 -5.04
CA PRO A 114 -3.33 -10.37 -3.61
C PRO A 114 -3.15 -11.63 -2.77
N ALA A 115 -2.29 -11.53 -1.76
CA ALA A 115 -2.13 -12.57 -0.75
C ALA A 115 -3.35 -12.56 0.19
N GLY A 116 -3.51 -13.61 0.96
CA GLY A 116 -4.55 -13.69 1.99
C GLY A 116 -5.91 -14.18 1.53
N LEU A 117 -6.10 -14.38 0.23
CA LEU A 117 -7.37 -14.89 -0.34
C LEU A 117 -7.31 -16.41 -0.56
N TRP A 118 -6.48 -17.10 0.18
CA TRP A 118 -6.31 -18.54 0.02
C TRP A 118 -7.40 -19.33 0.75
N LEU A 119 -7.96 -20.31 0.06
CA LEU A 119 -8.99 -21.18 0.63
C LEU A 119 -8.42 -22.31 1.50
N VAL A 120 -7.11 -22.59 1.36
CA VAL A 120 -6.41 -23.63 2.14
C VAL A 120 -5.10 -23.06 2.68
N PRO A 121 -4.63 -23.59 3.84
CA PRO A 121 -3.34 -23.17 4.39
C PRO A 121 -2.19 -23.37 3.39
N SER A 122 -1.22 -22.46 3.40
CA SER A 122 -0.12 -22.46 2.42
C SER A 122 0.67 -23.78 2.42
N LYS A 123 0.88 -24.39 3.59
CA LYS A 123 1.57 -25.67 3.70
C LYS A 123 0.84 -26.83 3.01
N LYS A 124 -0.46 -26.68 2.73
CA LYS A 124 -1.26 -27.67 2.02
C LYS A 124 -1.41 -27.36 0.53
N ARG A 125 -1.03 -26.15 0.11
CA ARG A 125 -1.12 -25.72 -1.29
C ARG A 125 0.14 -26.07 -2.08
N ILE A 126 1.24 -26.25 -1.39
CA ILE A 126 2.54 -26.58 -2.00
C ILE A 126 2.70 -28.10 -1.95
N PRO A 127 2.86 -28.76 -3.11
CA PRO A 127 3.03 -30.20 -3.18
C PRO A 127 4.26 -30.70 -2.43
#